data_322548131c94b24eea68ad83746c0448
#
_entry.id   322548131c94b24eea68ad83746c0448
#
_cell.length_a   1.000
_cell.length_b   1.000
_cell.length_c   1.000
_cell.angle_alpha   90.00
_cell.angle_beta   90.00
_cell.angle_gamma   90.00
#
_symmetry.space_group_name_H-M   'P 1'
#
loop_
_entity.id
_entity.type
_entity.pdbx_description
1 polymer ?
#
loop_
_entity_poly.entity_id
_entity_poly.type
_entity_poly.pdbx_seq_one_letter_code
_entity_poly.pdbx_strand_id
1 'polypeptide(L)'
;MDLSPRLRWKLDRFREQMSGLFGGSRKEDARPKLCPACGTLVGSTATKCHQCGASMTFGMAAATRSLSRLLPTTSPATYGILTLSCLLYGASLLATLRISGLQPPAGGGFSALMGLGGISGQILYRLGASLPWPGDLLQPWRLITASFLHGGLLHIGFNMWVLMDIGPQIEELYGSARYLFMYVVTG
;
A
#
# COMPACT_ATOMS: atom_id res chain seq x y z
N MET A 1 29.16 46.55 -46.22
CA MET A 1 27.69 46.68 -46.29
C MET A 1 27.14 46.64 -44.87
N ASP A 2 26.86 47.85 -44.36
CA ASP A 2 26.27 47.89 -43.00
C ASP A 2 24.77 47.59 -43.04
N LEU A 3 24.40 46.53 -42.39
CA LEU A 3 23.00 46.14 -42.22
C LEU A 3 22.26 47.21 -41.42
N SER A 4 21.08 47.61 -41.88
CA SER A 4 20.27 48.61 -41.18
C SER A 4 19.96 48.15 -39.72
N PRO A 5 19.86 49.10 -38.76
CA PRO A 5 19.62 48.77 -37.35
C PRO A 5 18.39 47.90 -37.12
N ARG A 6 17.35 48.03 -37.95
CA ARG A 6 16.12 47.23 -37.89
C ARG A 6 16.36 45.76 -38.31
N LEU A 7 17.30 45.52 -39.22
CA LEU A 7 17.62 44.18 -39.68
C LEU A 7 18.50 43.45 -38.68
N ARG A 8 19.45 44.17 -38.05
CA ARG A 8 20.26 43.65 -36.94
C ARG A 8 19.38 43.19 -35.78
N TRP A 9 18.43 44.01 -35.31
CA TRP A 9 17.52 43.67 -34.25
C TRP A 9 16.65 42.42 -34.55
N LYS A 10 16.17 42.28 -35.81
CA LYS A 10 15.42 41.08 -36.22
C LYS A 10 16.28 39.83 -36.22
N LEU A 11 17.52 39.92 -36.66
CA LEU A 11 18.48 38.82 -36.68
C LEU A 11 18.87 38.40 -35.25
N ASP A 12 19.10 39.34 -34.35
CA ASP A 12 19.42 39.05 -32.95
C ASP A 12 18.25 38.36 -32.25
N ARG A 13 17.04 38.84 -32.49
CA ARG A 13 15.84 38.21 -31.92
C ARG A 13 15.57 36.80 -32.46
N PHE A 14 15.83 36.58 -33.75
CA PHE A 14 15.76 35.25 -34.36
C PHE A 14 16.84 34.31 -33.80
N ARG A 15 18.05 34.83 -33.59
CA ARG A 15 19.16 34.11 -32.99
C ARG A 15 18.86 33.71 -31.53
N GLU A 16 18.25 34.59 -30.76
CA GLU A 16 17.77 34.29 -29.40
C GLU A 16 16.66 33.22 -29.37
N GLN A 17 15.71 33.31 -30.31
CA GLN A 17 14.67 32.27 -30.43
C GLN A 17 15.24 30.92 -30.85
N MET A 18 16.18 30.89 -31.78
CA MET A 18 16.83 29.66 -32.22
C MET A 18 17.76 29.08 -31.13
N SER A 19 18.47 29.91 -30.37
CA SER A 19 19.28 29.44 -29.23
C SER A 19 18.43 28.87 -28.12
N GLY A 20 17.19 29.34 -27.93
CA GLY A 20 16.21 28.76 -27.01
C GLY A 20 15.69 27.39 -27.46
N LEU A 21 15.65 27.13 -28.76
CA LEU A 21 15.20 25.85 -29.32
C LEU A 21 16.30 24.77 -29.33
N PHE A 22 17.57 25.15 -29.50
CA PHE A 22 18.69 24.21 -29.58
C PHE A 22 19.64 24.25 -28.39
N GLY A 23 19.58 25.29 -27.57
CA GLY A 23 20.35 25.45 -26.34
C GLY A 23 19.54 25.04 -25.15
N GLY A 24 19.26 23.74 -25.01
CA GLY A 24 18.67 23.14 -23.79
C GLY A 24 19.65 23.13 -22.62
N SER A 25 20.20 24.27 -22.23
CA SER A 25 20.66 24.47 -20.85
C SER A 25 19.42 24.53 -20.01
N ARG A 26 18.98 23.35 -19.47
CA ARG A 26 18.11 23.31 -18.30
C ARG A 26 18.78 24.19 -17.25
N LYS A 27 18.29 25.41 -17.08
CA LYS A 27 18.44 26.09 -15.79
C LYS A 27 17.87 25.11 -14.80
N GLU A 28 18.73 24.42 -14.05
CA GLU A 28 18.29 23.58 -12.92
C GLU A 28 17.34 24.44 -12.12
N ASP A 29 16.10 23.97 -12.00
CA ASP A 29 15.06 24.64 -11.26
C ASP A 29 15.64 24.95 -9.86
N ALA A 30 15.89 26.20 -9.60
CA ALA A 30 16.47 26.68 -8.34
C ALA A 30 15.51 26.52 -7.14
N ARG A 31 14.51 25.65 -7.30
CA ARG A 31 13.52 25.37 -6.25
C ARG A 31 14.15 24.53 -5.16
N PRO A 32 14.05 24.97 -3.91
CA PRO A 32 14.52 24.19 -2.78
C PRO A 32 13.78 22.85 -2.72
N LYS A 33 14.51 21.79 -2.37
CA LYS A 33 13.99 20.41 -2.26
C LYS A 33 13.77 20.07 -0.79
N LEU A 34 12.74 19.30 -0.49
CA LEU A 34 12.56 18.74 0.85
C LEU A 34 13.46 17.51 1.02
N CYS A 35 14.17 17.44 2.14
CA CYS A 35 14.97 16.28 2.47
C CYS A 35 14.07 15.03 2.59
N PRO A 36 14.34 13.96 1.83
CA PRO A 36 13.55 12.74 1.94
C PRO A 36 13.70 12.07 3.31
N ALA A 37 14.72 12.39 4.13
CA ALA A 37 14.98 11.81 5.44
C ALA A 37 14.31 12.56 6.59
N CYS A 38 14.34 13.84 6.70
CA CYS A 38 13.84 14.60 7.84
C CYS A 38 12.83 15.70 7.48
N GLY A 39 12.53 15.89 6.18
CA GLY A 39 11.58 16.92 5.73
C GLY A 39 12.15 18.33 5.70
N THR A 40 13.41 18.57 6.11
CA THR A 40 14.04 19.89 6.09
C THR A 40 14.22 20.40 4.67
N LEU A 41 14.00 21.71 4.47
CA LEU A 41 14.22 22.37 3.20
C LEU A 41 15.72 22.46 2.91
N VAL A 42 16.16 21.96 1.77
CA VAL A 42 17.56 21.88 1.36
C VAL A 42 17.73 22.57 0.00
N GLY A 43 18.87 23.18 -0.24
CA GLY A 43 19.16 23.83 -1.52
C GLY A 43 19.04 22.88 -2.70
N SER A 44 18.64 23.40 -3.87
CA SER A 44 18.41 22.62 -5.10
C SER A 44 19.60 21.78 -5.55
N THR A 45 20.81 22.23 -5.27
CA THR A 45 22.09 21.61 -5.65
C THR A 45 22.70 20.71 -4.55
N ALA A 46 22.10 20.68 -3.35
CA ALA A 46 22.65 19.91 -2.25
C ALA A 46 22.56 18.40 -2.51
N THR A 47 23.68 17.71 -2.33
CA THR A 47 23.78 16.24 -2.46
C THR A 47 23.52 15.54 -1.14
N LYS A 48 23.67 16.24 -0.02
CA LYS A 48 23.39 15.75 1.34
C LYS A 48 22.58 16.77 2.12
N CYS A 49 21.72 16.30 3.01
CA CYS A 49 20.96 17.16 3.92
C CYS A 49 21.88 17.70 5.01
N HIS A 50 21.86 19.02 5.25
CA HIS A 50 22.65 19.67 6.31
C HIS A 50 22.16 19.31 7.71
N GLN A 51 20.89 18.91 7.89
CA GLN A 51 20.31 18.60 9.18
C GLN A 51 20.54 17.13 9.61
N CYS A 52 20.34 16.16 8.70
CA CYS A 52 20.40 14.73 9.06
C CYS A 52 21.46 13.93 8.28
N GLY A 53 22.24 14.57 7.41
CA GLY A 53 23.29 13.93 6.61
C GLY A 53 22.78 12.98 5.48
N ALA A 54 21.47 12.81 5.34
CA ALA A 54 20.90 11.90 4.34
C ALA A 54 21.22 12.36 2.90
N SER A 55 21.50 11.40 2.01
CA SER A 55 21.71 11.65 0.58
C SER A 55 20.42 12.18 -0.07
N MET A 56 20.55 13.19 -0.90
CA MET A 56 19.45 13.77 -1.68
C MET A 56 19.24 13.06 -3.01
N THR A 57 20.08 12.08 -3.34
CA THR A 57 19.91 11.22 -4.51
C THR A 57 18.87 10.13 -4.24
N PHE A 58 18.27 9.62 -5.31
CA PHE A 58 17.23 8.59 -5.25
C PHE A 58 17.77 7.33 -4.56
N GLY A 59 17.42 7.14 -3.30
CA GLY A 59 17.83 5.98 -2.49
C GLY A 59 16.61 5.22 -1.95
N MET A 60 16.82 3.99 -1.49
CA MET A 60 15.78 3.14 -0.87
C MET A 60 14.99 3.87 0.22
N ALA A 61 15.62 4.80 0.95
CA ALA A 61 14.97 5.65 1.96
C ALA A 61 13.92 6.62 1.37
N ALA A 62 14.05 7.03 0.11
CA ALA A 62 13.03 7.82 -0.58
C ALA A 62 11.85 6.95 -1.03
N ALA A 63 12.13 5.73 -1.49
CA ALA A 63 11.10 4.77 -1.90
C ALA A 63 10.26 4.28 -0.70
N THR A 64 10.88 3.99 0.44
CA THR A 64 10.17 3.58 1.66
C THR A 64 9.26 4.69 2.21
N ARG A 65 9.59 5.97 2.00
CA ARG A 65 8.73 7.09 2.41
C ARG A 65 7.62 7.40 1.44
N SER A 66 7.84 7.20 0.15
CA SER A 66 6.72 7.29 -0.79
C SER A 66 5.67 6.23 -0.44
N LEU A 67 6.12 5.05 -0.02
CA LEU A 67 5.26 3.98 0.44
C LEU A 67 4.62 4.30 1.80
N SER A 68 5.35 4.91 2.75
CA SER A 68 4.80 5.31 4.06
C SER A 68 3.83 6.49 3.97
N ARG A 69 3.85 7.29 2.90
CA ARG A 69 2.83 8.31 2.64
C ARG A 69 1.54 7.72 2.09
N LEU A 70 1.61 6.53 1.49
CA LEU A 70 0.43 5.80 1.01
C LEU A 70 -0.18 4.93 2.12
N LEU A 71 0.61 4.60 3.14
CA LEU A 71 0.12 3.88 4.32
C LEU A 71 -0.14 4.91 5.43
N PRO A 72 -1.37 5.01 5.94
CA PRO A 72 -1.66 5.86 7.08
C PRO A 72 -0.80 5.41 8.27
N THR A 73 0.13 6.24 8.67
CA THR A 73 1.11 5.93 9.74
C THR A 73 0.50 5.94 11.14
N THR A 74 -0.76 6.36 11.24
CA THR A 74 -1.48 6.50 12.51
C THR A 74 -1.98 5.17 13.08
N SER A 75 -2.16 4.13 12.24
CA SER A 75 -2.77 2.86 12.64
C SER A 75 -2.10 1.66 11.97
N PRO A 76 -0.82 1.38 12.28
CA PRO A 76 -0.05 0.36 11.57
C PRO A 76 -0.58 -1.06 11.78
N ALA A 77 -1.13 -1.40 12.95
CA ALA A 77 -1.68 -2.73 13.19
C ALA A 77 -2.96 -2.96 12.40
N THR A 78 -3.85 -1.99 12.33
CA THR A 78 -5.09 -2.06 11.54
C THR A 78 -4.78 -2.36 10.07
N TYR A 79 -3.90 -1.57 9.47
CA TYR A 79 -3.54 -1.77 8.06
C TYR A 79 -2.67 -3.01 7.84
N GLY A 80 -1.90 -3.44 8.82
CA GLY A 80 -1.18 -4.71 8.81
C GLY A 80 -2.13 -5.91 8.76
N ILE A 81 -3.14 -5.93 9.63
CA ILE A 81 -4.18 -6.98 9.66
C ILE A 81 -4.94 -7.00 8.34
N LEU A 82 -5.39 -5.84 7.85
CA LEU A 82 -6.11 -5.69 6.58
C LEU A 82 -5.30 -6.26 5.42
N THR A 83 -4.05 -5.86 5.29
CA THR A 83 -3.16 -6.31 4.21
C THR A 83 -2.95 -7.82 4.28
N LEU A 84 -2.66 -8.36 5.47
CA LEU A 84 -2.45 -9.79 5.67
C LEU A 84 -3.70 -10.60 5.31
N SER A 85 -4.89 -10.18 5.78
CA SER A 85 -6.16 -10.85 5.49
C SER A 85 -6.48 -10.84 3.99
N CYS A 86 -6.28 -9.70 3.31
CA CYS A 86 -6.48 -9.59 1.86
C CYS A 86 -5.50 -10.47 1.07
N LEU A 87 -4.23 -10.53 1.46
CA LEU A 87 -3.23 -11.40 0.81
C LEU A 87 -3.56 -12.89 1.01
N LEU A 88 -3.93 -13.29 2.22
CA LEU A 88 -4.32 -14.67 2.52
C LEU A 88 -5.60 -15.06 1.75
N TYR A 89 -6.58 -14.18 1.69
CA TYR A 89 -7.79 -14.42 0.89
C TYR A 89 -7.47 -14.56 -0.60
N GLY A 90 -6.67 -13.67 -1.15
CA GLY A 90 -6.23 -13.74 -2.55
C GLY A 90 -5.48 -15.04 -2.85
N ALA A 91 -4.56 -15.45 -1.99
CA ALA A 91 -3.83 -16.71 -2.12
C ALA A 91 -4.76 -17.93 -2.03
N SER A 92 -5.72 -17.92 -1.09
CA SER A 92 -6.73 -18.98 -0.92
C SER A 92 -7.64 -19.08 -2.15
N LEU A 93 -8.04 -17.94 -2.71
CA LEU A 93 -8.86 -17.88 -3.93
C LEU A 93 -8.10 -18.43 -5.12
N LEU A 94 -6.84 -18.02 -5.32
CA LEU A 94 -6.00 -18.55 -6.40
C LEU A 94 -5.78 -20.06 -6.27
N ALA A 95 -5.56 -20.55 -5.06
CA ALA A 95 -5.44 -21.99 -4.80
C ALA A 95 -6.74 -22.74 -5.11
N THR A 96 -7.89 -22.19 -4.73
CA THR A 96 -9.21 -22.74 -5.03
C THR A 96 -9.44 -22.81 -6.54
N LEU A 97 -9.16 -21.72 -7.27
CA LEU A 97 -9.31 -21.68 -8.72
C LEU A 97 -8.43 -22.69 -9.44
N ARG A 98 -7.21 -22.93 -8.96
CA ARG A 98 -6.29 -23.89 -9.56
C ARG A 98 -6.68 -25.36 -9.32
N ILE A 99 -7.26 -25.65 -8.15
CA ILE A 99 -7.54 -27.04 -7.74
C ILE A 99 -8.97 -27.45 -8.10
N SER A 100 -9.95 -26.60 -7.90
CA SER A 100 -11.38 -26.96 -7.97
C SER A 100 -12.16 -26.18 -9.02
N GLY A 101 -11.55 -25.15 -9.65
CA GLY A 101 -12.29 -24.18 -10.43
C GLY A 101 -13.21 -23.31 -9.58
N LEU A 102 -13.92 -22.37 -10.21
CA LEU A 102 -14.98 -21.61 -9.55
C LEU A 102 -16.18 -22.54 -9.33
N GLN A 103 -16.39 -22.96 -8.10
CA GLN A 103 -17.62 -23.68 -7.76
C GLN A 103 -18.75 -22.67 -7.56
N PRO A 104 -19.92 -22.89 -8.17
CA PRO A 104 -21.08 -22.07 -7.87
C PRO A 104 -21.41 -22.21 -6.37
N PRO A 105 -21.84 -21.11 -5.72
CA PRO A 105 -22.20 -21.18 -4.31
C PRO A 105 -23.31 -22.20 -4.10
N ALA A 106 -23.10 -23.13 -3.17
CA ALA A 106 -24.09 -24.13 -2.82
C ALA A 106 -25.25 -23.43 -2.07
N GLY A 107 -26.46 -23.59 -2.55
CA GLY A 107 -27.67 -23.01 -1.95
C GLY A 107 -28.21 -21.81 -2.74
N GLY A 108 -29.44 -21.39 -2.39
CA GLY A 108 -30.13 -20.24 -2.97
C GLY A 108 -30.17 -19.03 -2.03
N GLY A 109 -30.49 -17.87 -2.57
CA GLY A 109 -30.73 -16.67 -1.80
C GLY A 109 -29.50 -16.11 -1.06
N PHE A 110 -29.65 -15.81 0.21
CA PHE A 110 -28.62 -15.17 1.03
C PHE A 110 -27.36 -16.03 1.20
N SER A 111 -27.50 -17.35 1.30
CA SER A 111 -26.35 -18.26 1.43
C SER A 111 -25.51 -18.29 0.17
N ALA A 112 -26.13 -18.22 -1.00
CA ALA A 112 -25.42 -18.11 -2.30
C ALA A 112 -24.66 -16.78 -2.39
N LEU A 113 -25.25 -15.69 -1.93
CA LEU A 113 -24.61 -14.37 -1.89
C LEU A 113 -23.41 -14.38 -0.94
N MET A 114 -23.52 -14.99 0.23
CA MET A 114 -22.41 -15.12 1.20
C MET A 114 -21.29 -16.03 0.67
N GLY A 115 -21.63 -17.02 -0.15
CA GLY A 115 -20.67 -17.92 -0.79
C GLY A 115 -20.00 -17.39 -2.06
N LEU A 116 -20.37 -16.18 -2.54
CA LEU A 116 -19.71 -15.57 -3.69
C LEU A 116 -18.21 -15.42 -3.45
N GLY A 117 -17.40 -15.93 -4.39
CA GLY A 117 -15.96 -16.00 -4.23
C GLY A 117 -15.54 -17.00 -3.15
N GLY A 118 -16.37 -18.03 -2.88
CA GLY A 118 -16.16 -19.02 -1.84
C GLY A 118 -14.85 -19.78 -2.00
N ILE A 119 -14.14 -19.92 -0.89
CA ILE A 119 -12.90 -20.69 -0.80
C ILE A 119 -13.26 -22.13 -0.44
N SER A 120 -12.61 -23.11 -1.08
CA SER A 120 -12.78 -24.51 -0.72
C SER A 120 -12.43 -24.77 0.74
N GLY A 121 -13.33 -25.42 1.49
CA GLY A 121 -13.12 -25.75 2.90
C GLY A 121 -11.83 -26.55 3.14
N GLN A 122 -11.45 -27.41 2.20
CA GLN A 122 -10.18 -28.15 2.28
C GLN A 122 -8.96 -27.23 2.21
N ILE A 123 -9.02 -26.19 1.37
CA ILE A 123 -7.94 -25.20 1.27
C ILE A 123 -7.87 -24.37 2.54
N LEU A 124 -9.00 -23.89 3.04
CA LEU A 124 -9.06 -23.17 4.31
C LEU A 124 -8.48 -24.00 5.45
N TYR A 125 -8.83 -25.28 5.53
CA TYR A 125 -8.30 -26.16 6.56
C TYR A 125 -6.79 -26.39 6.45
N ARG A 126 -6.27 -26.56 5.22
CA ARG A 126 -4.81 -26.65 4.96
C ARG A 126 -4.07 -25.37 5.32
N LEU A 127 -4.70 -24.23 5.18
CA LEU A 127 -4.13 -22.92 5.55
C LEU A 127 -4.28 -22.60 7.04
N GLY A 128 -4.95 -23.45 7.80
CA GLY A 128 -5.05 -23.31 9.24
C GLY A 128 -6.39 -22.77 9.74
N ALA A 129 -7.47 -22.91 8.96
CA ALA A 129 -8.80 -22.67 9.50
C ALA A 129 -9.12 -23.69 10.61
N SER A 130 -9.78 -23.23 11.66
CA SER A 130 -10.28 -24.09 12.74
C SER A 130 -11.62 -24.66 12.34
N LEU A 131 -11.82 -25.95 12.59
CA LEU A 131 -13.10 -26.62 12.53
C LEU A 131 -13.57 -26.98 13.95
N PRO A 132 -14.88 -27.02 14.21
CA PRO A 132 -15.40 -27.39 15.51
C PRO A 132 -15.25 -28.91 15.74
N TRP A 133 -14.02 -29.42 15.69
CA TRP A 133 -13.67 -30.82 15.82
C TRP A 133 -12.70 -31.00 16.98
N PRO A 134 -12.87 -32.06 17.82
CA PRO A 134 -12.02 -32.27 18.99
C PRO A 134 -10.51 -32.32 18.69
N GLY A 135 -10.12 -32.73 17.47
CA GLY A 135 -8.72 -32.79 17.06
C GLY A 135 -8.07 -31.42 16.89
N ASP A 136 -8.83 -30.36 16.65
CA ASP A 136 -8.28 -29.00 16.49
C ASP A 136 -7.83 -28.38 17.82
N LEU A 137 -8.33 -28.88 18.95
CA LEU A 137 -7.88 -28.48 20.30
C LEU A 137 -6.40 -28.81 20.53
N LEU A 138 -5.85 -29.77 19.79
CA LEU A 138 -4.44 -30.13 19.81
C LEU A 138 -3.57 -29.21 18.90
N GLN A 139 -4.20 -28.27 18.18
CA GLN A 139 -3.56 -27.36 17.25
C GLN A 139 -3.92 -25.90 17.56
N PRO A 140 -3.50 -25.36 18.71
CA PRO A 140 -3.92 -24.01 19.16
C PRO A 140 -3.51 -22.88 18.21
N TRP A 141 -2.49 -23.10 17.37
CA TRP A 141 -2.08 -22.14 16.34
C TRP A 141 -3.19 -21.85 15.32
N ARG A 142 -4.14 -22.81 15.12
CA ARG A 142 -5.28 -22.63 14.21
C ARG A 142 -6.24 -21.53 14.68
N LEU A 143 -6.33 -21.29 15.98
CA LEU A 143 -7.13 -20.20 16.52
C LEU A 143 -6.58 -18.84 16.06
N ILE A 144 -5.26 -18.72 16.00
CA ILE A 144 -4.59 -17.48 15.53
C ILE A 144 -4.75 -17.33 14.01
N THR A 145 -4.49 -18.39 13.25
CA THR A 145 -4.57 -18.31 11.78
C THR A 145 -6.00 -18.13 11.29
N ALA A 146 -6.99 -18.71 11.96
CA ALA A 146 -8.40 -18.59 11.63
C ALA A 146 -8.87 -17.13 11.63
N SER A 147 -8.35 -16.30 12.55
CA SER A 147 -8.69 -14.86 12.63
C SER A 147 -8.36 -14.06 11.37
N PHE A 148 -7.47 -14.59 10.53
CA PHE A 148 -7.05 -13.92 9.27
C PHE A 148 -7.64 -14.59 8.02
N LEU A 149 -8.28 -15.77 8.16
CA LEU A 149 -8.82 -16.54 7.05
C LEU A 149 -10.29 -16.18 6.79
N HIS A 150 -10.65 -16.05 5.54
CA HIS A 150 -12.00 -15.66 5.13
C HIS A 150 -12.55 -16.63 4.09
N GLY A 151 -13.77 -17.11 4.30
CA GLY A 151 -14.40 -18.13 3.47
C GLY A 151 -15.08 -17.60 2.20
N GLY A 152 -15.30 -16.29 2.06
CA GLY A 152 -15.96 -15.71 0.89
C GLY A 152 -15.81 -14.20 0.78
N LEU A 153 -16.13 -13.68 -0.40
CA LEU A 153 -15.92 -12.26 -0.75
C LEU A 153 -16.69 -11.30 0.15
N LEU A 154 -17.95 -11.60 0.44
CA LEU A 154 -18.76 -10.74 1.33
C LEU A 154 -18.27 -10.81 2.77
N HIS A 155 -17.80 -11.97 3.21
CA HIS A 155 -17.26 -12.14 4.56
C HIS A 155 -16.02 -11.27 4.74
N ILE A 156 -15.03 -11.36 3.83
CA ILE A 156 -13.85 -10.48 3.92
C ILE A 156 -14.22 -9.02 3.71
N GLY A 157 -15.13 -8.71 2.78
CA GLY A 157 -15.56 -7.34 2.49
C GLY A 157 -16.15 -6.65 3.73
N PHE A 158 -17.06 -7.33 4.44
CA PHE A 158 -17.66 -6.82 5.67
C PHE A 158 -16.63 -6.66 6.80
N ASN A 159 -15.79 -7.67 7.01
CA ASN A 159 -14.75 -7.61 8.03
C ASN A 159 -13.75 -6.48 7.78
N MET A 160 -13.30 -6.32 6.53
CA MET A 160 -12.38 -5.24 6.19
C MET A 160 -13.03 -3.87 6.29
N TRP A 161 -14.32 -3.74 5.96
CA TRP A 161 -15.06 -2.50 6.15
C TRP A 161 -15.14 -2.10 7.62
N VAL A 162 -15.57 -3.02 8.50
CA VAL A 162 -15.62 -2.78 9.95
C VAL A 162 -14.23 -2.49 10.51
N LEU A 163 -13.21 -3.23 10.06
CA LEU A 163 -11.84 -3.03 10.50
C LEU A 163 -11.30 -1.64 10.11
N MET A 164 -11.64 -1.14 8.93
CA MET A 164 -11.25 0.21 8.51
C MET A 164 -11.99 1.31 9.26
N ASP A 165 -13.25 1.07 9.63
CA ASP A 165 -14.07 2.06 10.32
C ASP A 165 -13.71 2.18 11.81
N ILE A 166 -13.59 1.06 12.52
CA ILE A 166 -13.41 1.03 13.97
C ILE A 166 -11.94 0.81 14.37
N GLY A 167 -11.19 0.05 13.56
CA GLY A 167 -9.82 -0.35 13.88
C GLY A 167 -8.88 0.80 14.25
N PRO A 168 -8.78 1.86 13.44
CA PRO A 168 -7.93 3.00 13.75
C PRO A 168 -8.28 3.68 15.08
N GLN A 169 -9.56 3.77 15.41
CA GLN A 169 -10.04 4.40 16.64
C GLN A 169 -9.63 3.56 17.88
N ILE A 170 -9.77 2.25 17.80
CA ILE A 170 -9.37 1.36 18.88
C ILE A 170 -7.83 1.33 19.01
N GLU A 171 -7.13 1.29 17.89
CA GLU A 171 -5.67 1.32 17.88
C GLU A 171 -5.10 2.60 18.48
N GLU A 172 -5.74 3.75 18.21
CA GLU A 172 -5.37 5.03 18.81
C GLU A 172 -5.59 5.05 20.33
N LEU A 173 -6.70 4.46 20.81
CA LEU A 173 -7.03 4.42 22.25
C LEU A 173 -6.12 3.48 23.04
N TYR A 174 -5.82 2.30 22.53
CA TYR A 174 -5.13 1.23 23.28
C TYR A 174 -3.67 1.04 22.87
N GLY A 175 -3.26 1.60 21.74
CA GLY A 175 -1.97 1.39 21.11
C GLY A 175 -1.91 0.08 20.31
N SER A 176 -1.03 0.04 19.30
CA SER A 176 -0.98 -1.04 18.30
C SER A 176 -0.76 -2.44 18.89
N ALA A 177 0.09 -2.57 19.91
CA ALA A 177 0.41 -3.87 20.49
C ALA A 177 -0.80 -4.49 21.26
N ARG A 178 -1.51 -3.67 22.04
CA ARG A 178 -2.70 -4.12 22.77
C ARG A 178 -3.86 -4.41 21.82
N TYR A 179 -4.02 -3.57 20.82
CA TYR A 179 -5.02 -3.75 19.78
C TYR A 179 -4.81 -5.06 19.02
N LEU A 180 -3.57 -5.35 18.58
CA LEU A 180 -3.24 -6.61 17.92
C LEU A 180 -3.50 -7.83 18.82
N PHE A 181 -3.13 -7.74 20.11
CA PHE A 181 -3.42 -8.80 21.08
C PHE A 181 -4.93 -9.05 21.23
N MET A 182 -5.73 -7.98 21.39
CA MET A 182 -7.18 -8.09 21.46
C MET A 182 -7.74 -8.71 20.18
N TYR A 183 -7.30 -8.26 19.00
CA TYR A 183 -7.75 -8.83 17.74
C TYR A 183 -7.52 -10.33 17.63
N VAL A 184 -6.33 -10.81 18.01
CA VAL A 184 -5.97 -12.23 17.93
C VAL A 184 -6.72 -13.08 18.97
N VAL A 185 -7.01 -12.52 20.15
CA VAL A 185 -7.69 -13.25 21.23
C VAL A 185 -9.21 -13.32 21.02
N THR A 186 -9.79 -12.31 20.36
CA THR A 186 -11.24 -12.23 20.15
C THR A 186 -11.69 -12.69 18.76
N GLY A 187 -10.79 -12.73 17.76
CA GLY A 187 -11.08 -13.18 16.38
C GLY A 187 -10.90 -14.64 16.24
#